data_7b622e17bfa8d002f4d77fa7465f08e3
#
_entry.id   7b622e17bfa8d002f4d77fa7465f08e3
#
_cell.length_a   1.000
_cell.length_b   1.000
_cell.length_c   1.000
_cell.angle_alpha   90.00
_cell.angle_beta   90.00
_cell.angle_gamma   90.00
#
_symmetry.space_group_name_H-M   'P 1'
#
loop_
_entity.id
_entity.type
_entity.pdbx_description
1 polymer ?
#
loop_
_entity_poly.entity_id
_entity_poly.type
_entity_poly.pdbx_seq_one_letter_code
_entity_poly.pdbx_strand_id
1 'polypeptide(L)'
;PAGTEEEQKKFKGPEGTKYPGDRIAVSAEVNGQAEKTVTYEFDAEVWNPVPATDYLVWKAPVTYKAWYPASAKDGFTLPADQSGSLDENHGNFEKADFMIGEYVCGSKDKIPSDHKLRLVMQRKMALVTVNVDKNRLNNQFDGKDIYMIRVESIRSGRSVVSPDGTGSGDPVDVRPYRYDIAYSTDGNYHAIVVPCDGDDSAVFLKITVWWKPGTEQDKAVLYVTGRPAFEAGKHYTYNITVGKDKLEVGDITVSDWGAPVDLIEGGGEQEADKLSDPISMSGLRSRLKAWNDANPNDQKQLKDLITKELFDENCKNGKLIISGEFDNTTPAYEDTGSKKCYGMSEETLEAFEKIAEYVRTKANNVKEVDLSGLKGLTAIGKIQKKNGSESYDLSFYAGYLETFIGSPDITVIDSCFGNNNNLVSVSGLENVTGARGAFQGCRKLSVVPNMPKATNLRYTFSDTAIKELRHDNAEILAISDCASLEVIDCPKVNWLIGGAFKGNIRALDNLKELHLTAESFELVNANVFQGGIPIGRVALYLNENQVDNIKHIASNDYYEWRPKKADGNTSAVQADGTTDYILLNSFEHIYCGNTRIK
;
A
#
# COMPACT_ATOMS: atom_id res chain seq x y z
N PRO A 1 0.47 -15.99 10.02
CA PRO A 1 1.09 -14.77 10.56
C PRO A 1 0.30 -13.54 10.15
N ALA A 2 0.10 -12.63 11.11
CA ALA A 2 -0.52 -11.36 10.86
C ALA A 2 0.56 -10.43 10.31
N GLY A 3 0.44 -10.00 9.07
CA GLY A 3 1.39 -9.06 8.51
C GLY A 3 1.39 -9.04 6.98
N THR A 4 2.04 -8.04 6.40
CA THR A 4 2.31 -7.97 4.97
C THR A 4 3.26 -9.11 4.55
N GLU A 5 3.32 -9.45 3.26
CA GLU A 5 4.24 -10.48 2.75
C GLU A 5 5.70 -10.18 3.11
N GLU A 6 6.05 -8.92 3.27
CA GLU A 6 7.38 -8.48 3.71
C GLU A 6 7.62 -8.73 5.21
N GLU A 7 6.58 -8.56 6.03
CA GLU A 7 6.58 -8.95 7.44
C GLU A 7 6.61 -10.48 7.57
N GLN A 8 5.89 -11.21 6.74
CA GLN A 8 5.95 -12.68 6.67
C GLN A 8 7.34 -13.18 6.22
N LYS A 9 8.03 -12.48 5.31
CA LYS A 9 9.42 -12.79 4.94
C LYS A 9 10.41 -12.52 6.08
N LYS A 10 10.12 -11.56 6.96
CA LYS A 10 10.94 -11.30 8.17
C LYS A 10 10.78 -12.37 9.25
N PHE A 11 9.68 -13.12 9.24
CA PHE A 11 9.50 -14.32 10.07
C PHE A 11 10.33 -15.54 9.59
N LYS A 12 10.82 -15.52 8.37
CA LYS A 12 11.85 -16.45 7.90
C LYS A 12 13.19 -15.88 8.31
N GLY A 13 13.74 -16.27 9.43
CA GLY A 13 15.09 -15.86 9.86
C GLY A 13 16.14 -15.87 8.75
N PRO A 14 17.41 -15.58 9.04
CA PRO A 14 18.49 -15.61 8.05
C PRO A 14 18.41 -16.93 7.30
N GLU A 15 18.63 -16.89 5.97
CA GLU A 15 18.47 -18.02 5.05
C GLU A 15 18.83 -19.36 5.70
N GLY A 16 17.84 -20.26 5.81
CA GLY A 16 18.00 -21.60 6.34
C GLY A 16 17.64 -21.83 7.81
N THR A 17 17.31 -20.83 8.62
CA THR A 17 16.77 -21.01 9.98
C THR A 17 15.24 -20.96 9.95
N LYS A 18 14.60 -22.13 10.17
CA LYS A 18 13.17 -22.18 10.48
C LYS A 18 13.02 -21.69 11.91
N TYR A 19 12.23 -20.63 12.14
CA TYR A 19 11.77 -20.32 13.49
C TYR A 19 10.83 -21.43 13.96
N PRO A 20 10.75 -21.71 15.28
CA PRO A 20 9.68 -22.53 15.82
C PRO A 20 8.37 -21.93 15.34
N GLY A 21 7.61 -22.69 14.54
CA GLY A 21 6.49 -22.20 13.77
C GLY A 21 5.39 -21.64 14.65
N ASP A 22 4.56 -20.82 14.07
CA ASP A 22 3.33 -20.37 14.70
C ASP A 22 2.52 -21.54 15.22
N ARG A 23 1.88 -21.37 16.37
CA ARG A 23 1.08 -22.40 17.01
C ARG A 23 -0.35 -21.96 17.16
N ILE A 24 -1.27 -22.86 16.78
CA ILE A 24 -2.70 -22.74 17.05
C ILE A 24 -3.15 -23.88 17.94
N ALA A 25 -4.13 -23.60 18.82
CA ALA A 25 -4.87 -24.67 19.50
C ALA A 25 -6.17 -24.92 18.74
N VAL A 26 -6.48 -26.16 18.44
CA VAL A 26 -7.75 -26.55 17.81
C VAL A 26 -8.49 -27.51 18.71
N SER A 27 -9.74 -27.17 19.07
CA SER A 27 -10.63 -27.97 19.89
C SER A 27 -11.71 -28.60 19.02
N ALA A 28 -12.04 -29.86 19.29
CA ALA A 28 -13.24 -30.50 18.78
C ALA A 28 -14.31 -30.46 19.90
N GLU A 29 -15.41 -29.73 19.65
CA GLU A 29 -16.45 -29.47 20.63
C GLU A 29 -17.77 -30.15 20.24
N VAL A 30 -18.38 -30.86 21.21
CA VAL A 30 -19.72 -31.43 21.08
C VAL A 30 -20.61 -30.75 22.09
N ASN A 31 -21.74 -30.19 21.66
CA ASN A 31 -22.66 -29.41 22.50
C ASN A 31 -21.96 -28.32 23.34
N GLY A 32 -20.95 -27.66 22.75
CA GLY A 32 -20.20 -26.59 23.41
C GLY A 32 -19.17 -27.05 24.45
N GLN A 33 -18.92 -28.36 24.54
CA GLN A 33 -17.92 -28.94 25.44
C GLN A 33 -16.76 -29.52 24.64
N ALA A 34 -15.53 -29.09 24.95
CA ALA A 34 -14.34 -29.61 24.32
C ALA A 34 -14.13 -31.09 24.65
N GLU A 35 -14.20 -31.98 23.66
CA GLU A 35 -13.84 -33.38 23.84
C GLU A 35 -12.31 -33.59 23.76
N LYS A 36 -11.67 -32.83 22.89
CA LYS A 36 -10.22 -32.89 22.69
C LYS A 36 -9.73 -31.57 22.14
N THR A 37 -8.59 -31.08 22.65
CA THR A 37 -7.86 -29.92 22.12
C THR A 37 -6.44 -30.33 21.76
N VAL A 38 -5.98 -29.98 20.58
CA VAL A 38 -4.65 -30.31 20.07
C VAL A 38 -3.97 -29.01 19.62
N THR A 39 -2.68 -28.90 19.93
CA THR A 39 -1.84 -27.82 19.40
C THR A 39 -1.26 -28.25 18.05
N TYR A 40 -1.34 -27.36 17.08
CA TYR A 40 -0.72 -27.52 15.78
C TYR A 40 0.36 -26.46 15.59
N GLU A 41 1.47 -26.84 14.97
CA GLU A 41 2.58 -25.96 14.63
C GLU A 41 2.74 -25.91 13.11
N PHE A 42 2.92 -24.72 12.56
CA PHE A 42 3.11 -24.50 11.13
C PHE A 42 4.59 -24.65 10.75
N ASP A 43 4.90 -25.50 9.76
CA ASP A 43 6.28 -25.76 9.30
C ASP A 43 6.65 -25.00 8.02
N ALA A 44 5.85 -24.01 7.63
CA ALA A 44 5.89 -23.23 6.39
C ALA A 44 5.15 -23.88 5.20
N GLU A 45 4.60 -25.07 5.34
CA GLU A 45 3.78 -25.73 4.31
C GLU A 45 2.47 -26.27 4.89
N VAL A 46 2.53 -26.94 6.04
CA VAL A 46 1.37 -27.58 6.67
C VAL A 46 1.38 -27.38 8.20
N TRP A 47 0.21 -27.56 8.78
CA TRP A 47 0.03 -27.57 10.23
C TRP A 47 0.19 -28.98 10.79
N ASN A 48 1.21 -29.21 11.59
CA ASN A 48 1.53 -30.49 12.19
C ASN A 48 1.09 -30.52 13.65
N PRO A 49 0.46 -31.61 14.15
CA PRO A 49 0.11 -31.72 15.55
C PRO A 49 1.36 -31.82 16.43
N VAL A 50 1.30 -31.22 17.61
CA VAL A 50 2.39 -31.25 18.60
C VAL A 50 1.86 -31.80 19.94
N PRO A 51 2.27 -33.01 20.35
CA PRO A 51 3.20 -33.95 19.65
C PRO A 51 2.56 -34.60 18.42
N ALA A 52 3.35 -35.11 17.50
CA ALA A 52 2.93 -35.69 16.21
C ALA A 52 1.91 -36.85 16.34
N THR A 53 1.81 -37.46 17.50
CA THR A 53 0.85 -38.54 17.81
C THR A 53 -0.51 -38.01 18.28
N ASP A 54 -0.64 -36.73 18.53
CA ASP A 54 -1.83 -36.10 19.10
C ASP A 54 -2.58 -35.31 18.01
N TYR A 55 -3.55 -35.93 17.36
CA TYR A 55 -4.32 -35.35 16.28
C TYR A 55 -5.82 -35.39 16.54
N LEU A 56 -6.57 -34.51 15.90
CA LEU A 56 -8.02 -34.53 15.86
C LEU A 56 -8.51 -35.45 14.76
N VAL A 57 -9.64 -36.07 14.97
CA VAL A 57 -10.34 -36.94 14.01
C VAL A 57 -11.65 -36.29 13.59
N TRP A 58 -12.07 -36.53 12.36
CA TRP A 58 -13.36 -36.09 11.88
C TRP A 58 -14.50 -36.81 12.61
N LYS A 59 -15.39 -35.99 13.13
CA LYS A 59 -16.66 -36.43 13.75
C LYS A 59 -17.79 -35.55 13.25
N ALA A 60 -19.02 -36.03 13.41
CA ALA A 60 -20.23 -35.23 13.19
C ALA A 60 -21.37 -35.76 14.06
N PRO A 61 -22.14 -34.89 14.76
CA PRO A 61 -21.98 -33.43 14.78
C PRO A 61 -20.82 -32.99 15.69
N VAL A 62 -20.00 -32.01 15.22
CA VAL A 62 -18.90 -31.43 16.01
C VAL A 62 -18.62 -30.02 15.52
N THR A 63 -18.19 -29.13 16.40
CA THR A 63 -17.62 -27.83 16.06
C THR A 63 -16.10 -27.87 16.29
N TYR A 64 -15.32 -27.54 15.28
CA TYR A 64 -13.89 -27.32 15.42
C TYR A 64 -13.65 -25.84 15.66
N LYS A 65 -13.04 -25.49 16.80
CA LYS A 65 -12.72 -24.12 17.16
C LYS A 65 -11.22 -23.94 17.34
N ALA A 66 -10.66 -22.89 16.80
CA ALA A 66 -9.23 -22.62 16.86
C ALA A 66 -8.91 -21.27 17.49
N TRP A 67 -7.77 -21.18 18.16
CA TRP A 67 -7.22 -19.98 18.75
C TRP A 67 -5.77 -19.77 18.31
N TYR A 68 -5.46 -18.56 17.93
CA TYR A 68 -4.10 -18.08 17.73
C TYR A 68 -3.81 -16.89 18.66
N PRO A 69 -2.69 -16.86 19.37
CA PRO A 69 -1.75 -17.96 19.56
C PRO A 69 -2.37 -19.13 20.36
N ALA A 70 -1.77 -20.31 20.27
CA ALA A 70 -2.31 -21.53 20.92
C ALA A 70 -2.57 -21.37 22.42
N SER A 71 -1.80 -20.55 23.12
CA SER A 71 -1.96 -20.23 24.55
C SER A 71 -3.24 -19.47 24.84
N ALA A 72 -3.84 -18.81 23.87
CA ALA A 72 -5.02 -17.97 24.04
C ALA A 72 -6.34 -18.76 24.21
N LYS A 73 -6.31 -20.09 24.06
CA LYS A 73 -7.47 -20.97 24.31
C LYS A 73 -8.03 -20.87 25.74
N ASP A 74 -7.21 -20.46 26.69
CA ASP A 74 -7.58 -20.32 28.11
C ASP A 74 -7.79 -18.84 28.51
N GLY A 75 -7.72 -17.92 27.56
CA GLY A 75 -7.73 -16.47 27.73
C GLY A 75 -6.41 -15.85 27.29
N PHE A 76 -6.47 -14.59 26.95
CA PHE A 76 -5.34 -13.87 26.38
C PHE A 76 -5.09 -12.57 27.15
N THR A 77 -3.85 -12.34 27.59
CA THR A 77 -3.43 -11.07 28.18
C THR A 77 -2.58 -10.30 27.18
N LEU A 78 -2.98 -9.07 26.93
CA LEU A 78 -2.30 -8.18 26.00
C LEU A 78 -0.87 -7.89 26.47
N PRO A 79 0.17 -8.16 25.69
CA PRO A 79 1.53 -7.70 25.98
C PRO A 79 1.60 -6.17 26.03
N ALA A 80 1.97 -5.62 27.20
CA ALA A 80 2.11 -4.18 27.35
C ALA A 80 3.37 -3.64 26.66
N ASP A 81 4.44 -4.43 26.56
CA ASP A 81 5.63 -4.08 25.78
C ASP A 81 5.59 -4.82 24.44
N GLN A 82 5.26 -4.09 23.37
CA GLN A 82 5.25 -4.58 22.01
C GLN A 82 6.44 -4.03 21.19
N SER A 83 7.41 -3.42 21.83
CA SER A 83 8.56 -2.75 21.17
C SER A 83 9.69 -3.69 20.73
N GLY A 84 9.55 -4.99 20.93
CA GLY A 84 10.57 -5.98 20.58
C GLY A 84 10.89 -5.99 19.08
N SER A 85 12.18 -6.23 18.75
CA SER A 85 12.62 -6.34 17.36
C SER A 85 12.15 -7.68 16.77
N LEU A 86 11.86 -7.68 15.47
CA LEU A 86 11.45 -8.86 14.70
C LEU A 86 12.57 -9.93 14.60
N ASP A 87 13.81 -9.58 14.96
CA ASP A 87 14.99 -10.41 14.75
C ASP A 87 15.31 -11.37 15.91
N GLU A 88 14.69 -11.18 17.09
CA GLU A 88 14.95 -12.01 18.26
C GLU A 88 13.66 -12.60 18.84
N ASN A 89 13.33 -13.83 18.45
CA ASN A 89 12.29 -14.66 19.09
C ASN A 89 10.88 -14.07 19.12
N HIS A 90 10.24 -13.91 17.96
CA HIS A 90 8.83 -13.49 17.87
C HIS A 90 8.52 -12.31 18.79
N GLY A 91 8.70 -11.09 18.28
CA GLY A 91 8.44 -9.87 19.03
C GLY A 91 7.10 -9.89 19.73
N ASN A 92 6.98 -9.22 20.84
CA ASN A 92 5.73 -9.18 21.61
C ASN A 92 4.60 -8.50 20.81
N PHE A 93 4.93 -7.82 19.70
CA PHE A 93 3.93 -7.25 18.79
C PHE A 93 3.11 -8.36 18.11
N GLU A 94 3.77 -9.35 17.50
CA GLU A 94 3.09 -10.46 16.84
C GLU A 94 2.34 -11.35 17.84
N LYS A 95 2.90 -11.51 19.04
CA LYS A 95 2.22 -12.24 20.14
C LYS A 95 0.96 -11.53 20.63
N ALA A 96 0.77 -10.27 20.30
CA ALA A 96 -0.43 -9.51 20.65
C ALA A 96 -1.61 -9.76 19.70
N ASP A 97 -1.40 -10.38 18.52
CA ASP A 97 -2.48 -10.68 17.57
C ASP A 97 -3.27 -11.91 18.01
N PHE A 98 -4.49 -11.70 18.49
CA PHE A 98 -5.40 -12.75 18.91
C PHE A 98 -6.47 -12.99 17.86
N MET A 99 -6.59 -14.27 17.44
CA MET A 99 -7.56 -14.68 16.41
C MET A 99 -8.33 -15.93 16.86
N ILE A 100 -9.57 -16.02 16.39
CA ILE A 100 -10.44 -17.19 16.59
C ILE A 100 -10.96 -17.66 15.23
N GLY A 101 -10.96 -18.98 15.01
CA GLY A 101 -11.58 -19.62 13.85
C GLY A 101 -12.56 -20.70 14.28
N GLU A 102 -13.57 -20.96 13.46
CA GLU A 102 -14.59 -21.97 13.73
C GLU A 102 -15.00 -22.68 12.45
N TYR A 103 -15.23 -24.00 12.56
CA TYR A 103 -15.83 -24.82 11.52
C TYR A 103 -16.88 -25.75 12.12
N VAL A 104 -18.14 -25.62 11.69
CA VAL A 104 -19.26 -26.42 12.17
C VAL A 104 -19.50 -27.59 11.23
N CYS A 105 -19.20 -28.82 11.71
CA CYS A 105 -19.48 -30.06 11.01
C CYS A 105 -20.78 -30.66 11.56
N GLY A 106 -21.93 -30.20 11.07
CA GLY A 106 -23.26 -30.59 11.60
C GLY A 106 -23.67 -32.01 11.26
N SER A 107 -23.15 -32.63 10.22
CA SER A 107 -23.48 -33.98 9.76
C SER A 107 -22.30 -34.61 8.99
N LYS A 108 -22.36 -35.94 8.80
CA LYS A 108 -21.26 -36.68 8.15
C LYS A 108 -21.00 -36.27 6.69
N ASP A 109 -22.03 -35.83 5.99
CA ASP A 109 -21.92 -35.31 4.61
C ASP A 109 -21.24 -33.93 4.53
N LYS A 110 -21.08 -33.27 5.67
CA LYS A 110 -20.31 -32.00 5.79
C LYS A 110 -18.83 -32.22 6.07
N ILE A 111 -18.38 -33.46 6.22
CA ILE A 111 -16.95 -33.77 6.30
C ILE A 111 -16.37 -33.58 4.89
N PRO A 112 -15.35 -32.70 4.72
CA PRO A 112 -14.71 -32.49 3.42
C PRO A 112 -14.18 -33.81 2.85
N SER A 113 -14.38 -34.03 1.55
CA SER A 113 -13.95 -35.26 0.87
C SER A 113 -12.43 -35.49 0.92
N ASP A 114 -11.66 -34.42 1.05
CA ASP A 114 -10.21 -34.48 1.22
C ASP A 114 -9.75 -34.59 2.69
N HIS A 115 -10.71 -34.64 3.63
CA HIS A 115 -10.47 -34.71 5.07
C HIS A 115 -9.59 -33.59 5.64
N LYS A 116 -9.51 -32.44 4.96
CA LYS A 116 -8.77 -31.28 5.45
C LYS A 116 -9.70 -30.31 6.18
N LEU A 117 -9.32 -29.91 7.39
CA LEU A 117 -10.02 -28.90 8.17
C LEU A 117 -9.54 -27.50 7.71
N ARG A 118 -10.48 -26.69 7.27
CA ARG A 118 -10.23 -25.29 6.87
C ARG A 118 -10.86 -24.38 7.90
N LEU A 119 -10.05 -23.52 8.49
CA LEU A 119 -10.46 -22.56 9.49
C LEU A 119 -10.16 -21.15 9.01
N VAL A 120 -11.18 -20.32 8.92
CA VAL A 120 -11.03 -18.87 8.68
C VAL A 120 -10.83 -18.21 10.04
N MET A 121 -9.63 -17.67 10.27
CA MET A 121 -9.29 -17.02 11.52
C MET A 121 -9.68 -15.53 11.47
N GLN A 122 -10.50 -15.12 12.42
CA GLN A 122 -10.95 -13.73 12.57
C GLN A 122 -10.17 -13.05 13.68
N ARG A 123 -9.57 -11.91 13.38
CA ARG A 123 -8.91 -11.08 14.39
C ARG A 123 -9.91 -10.55 15.41
N LYS A 124 -9.56 -10.69 16.67
CA LYS A 124 -10.33 -10.18 17.81
C LYS A 124 -9.69 -8.96 18.46
N MET A 125 -8.61 -8.47 17.87
CA MET A 125 -7.87 -7.28 18.28
C MET A 125 -8.07 -6.16 17.29
N ALA A 126 -7.64 -4.94 17.62
CA ALA A 126 -7.52 -3.81 16.72
C ALA A 126 -6.06 -3.42 16.54
N LEU A 127 -5.69 -2.98 15.35
CA LEU A 127 -4.37 -2.40 15.06
C LEU A 127 -4.46 -0.88 15.14
N VAL A 128 -3.53 -0.27 15.83
CA VAL A 128 -3.34 1.19 15.88
C VAL A 128 -1.99 1.54 15.31
N THR A 129 -1.99 2.36 14.28
CA THR A 129 -0.78 2.95 13.69
C THR A 129 -0.76 4.44 14.00
N VAL A 130 0.36 4.92 14.51
CA VAL A 130 0.61 6.35 14.75
C VAL A 130 1.78 6.77 13.87
N ASN A 131 1.49 7.52 12.84
CA ASN A 131 2.50 8.14 11.99
C ASN A 131 2.85 9.50 12.57
N VAL A 132 4.11 9.70 12.89
CA VAL A 132 4.60 10.98 13.42
C VAL A 132 5.42 11.65 12.35
N ASP A 133 4.98 12.83 11.93
CA ASP A 133 5.71 13.69 11.00
C ASP A 133 6.16 14.96 11.71
N LYS A 134 7.38 15.40 11.38
CA LYS A 134 7.81 16.74 11.73
C LYS A 134 7.24 17.71 10.72
N ASN A 135 6.86 18.87 11.20
CA ASN A 135 6.62 19.98 10.28
C ASN A 135 7.93 20.26 9.51
N ARG A 136 8.01 19.79 8.26
CA ARG A 136 9.22 19.90 7.42
C ARG A 136 9.66 21.34 7.16
N LEU A 137 8.74 22.30 7.27
CA LEU A 137 9.05 23.73 7.10
C LEU A 137 9.55 24.40 8.38
N ASN A 138 9.24 23.84 9.51
CA ASN A 138 9.56 24.43 10.81
C ASN A 138 9.90 23.32 11.81
N ASN A 139 11.02 22.66 11.60
CA ASN A 139 11.52 21.54 12.39
C ASN A 139 11.82 21.95 13.86
N GLN A 140 10.94 22.76 14.44
CA GLN A 140 11.08 23.37 15.75
C GLN A 140 9.85 23.11 16.60
N PHE A 141 10.09 22.88 17.89
CA PHE A 141 9.07 22.90 18.93
C PHE A 141 9.50 23.90 20.00
N ASP A 142 8.63 24.81 20.37
CA ASP A 142 8.93 25.89 21.32
C ASP A 142 10.23 26.67 20.95
N GLY A 143 10.39 26.97 19.65
CA GLY A 143 11.56 27.68 19.12
C GLY A 143 12.88 26.89 19.13
N LYS A 144 12.85 25.58 19.41
CA LYS A 144 14.01 24.70 19.45
C LYS A 144 13.93 23.64 18.37
N ASP A 145 15.05 23.35 17.73
CA ASP A 145 15.13 22.33 16.68
C ASP A 145 14.85 20.93 17.25
N ILE A 146 13.91 20.21 16.61
CA ILE A 146 13.56 18.86 17.01
C ILE A 146 14.67 17.90 16.58
N TYR A 147 15.20 17.16 17.55
CA TYR A 147 16.17 16.10 17.32
C TYR A 147 15.49 14.75 17.12
N MET A 148 14.54 14.39 17.99
CA MET A 148 13.86 13.10 17.95
C MET A 148 12.44 13.23 18.48
N ILE A 149 11.51 12.46 17.90
CA ILE A 149 10.16 12.27 18.42
C ILE A 149 9.96 10.78 18.67
N ARG A 150 9.27 10.42 19.76
CA ARG A 150 8.92 9.05 20.08
C ARG A 150 7.51 8.96 20.63
N VAL A 151 6.72 8.02 20.13
CA VAL A 151 5.49 7.58 20.78
C VAL A 151 5.89 6.59 21.88
N GLU A 152 5.74 7.01 23.12
CA GLU A 152 6.14 6.21 24.30
C GLU A 152 5.08 5.16 24.64
N SER A 153 3.80 5.52 24.52
CA SER A 153 2.70 4.59 24.72
C SER A 153 1.46 4.92 23.90
N ILE A 154 0.73 3.86 23.56
CA ILE A 154 -0.62 3.87 23.00
C ILE A 154 -1.51 3.16 24.03
N ARG A 155 -2.58 3.82 24.49
CA ARG A 155 -3.42 3.27 25.55
C ARG A 155 -4.48 2.32 25.00
N SER A 156 -4.40 1.04 25.34
CA SER A 156 -5.50 0.09 25.22
C SER A 156 -6.51 0.32 26.34
N GLY A 157 -7.79 0.30 26.03
CA GLY A 157 -8.85 0.49 27.03
C GLY A 157 -9.08 -0.74 27.90
N ARG A 158 -8.52 -1.89 27.50
CA ARG A 158 -8.63 -3.19 28.19
C ARG A 158 -7.33 -3.96 28.01
N SER A 159 -7.08 -4.94 28.89
CA SER A 159 -5.84 -5.70 28.90
C SER A 159 -6.00 -7.21 28.73
N VAL A 160 -7.22 -7.72 28.74
CA VAL A 160 -7.52 -9.16 28.67
C VAL A 160 -8.57 -9.43 27.61
N VAL A 161 -8.45 -10.56 26.92
CA VAL A 161 -9.46 -11.09 26.00
C VAL A 161 -9.82 -12.52 26.39
N SER A 162 -11.09 -12.78 26.54
CA SER A 162 -11.64 -14.12 26.82
C SER A 162 -11.55 -15.03 25.59
N PRO A 163 -11.64 -16.37 25.74
CA PRO A 163 -11.58 -17.31 24.61
C PRO A 163 -12.66 -17.12 23.55
N ASP A 164 -13.72 -16.38 23.85
CA ASP A 164 -14.80 -16.00 22.92
C ASP A 164 -14.50 -14.67 22.17
N GLY A 165 -13.40 -13.99 22.49
CA GLY A 165 -13.02 -12.71 21.92
C GLY A 165 -13.53 -11.48 22.67
N THR A 166 -14.20 -11.65 23.81
CA THR A 166 -14.69 -10.53 24.61
C THR A 166 -13.56 -9.88 25.40
N GLY A 167 -13.39 -8.58 25.23
CA GLY A 167 -12.39 -7.80 25.95
C GLY A 167 -12.79 -7.49 27.39
N SER A 168 -11.83 -7.51 28.32
CA SER A 168 -12.00 -7.21 29.75
C SER A 168 -10.69 -6.68 30.37
N GLY A 169 -10.67 -6.52 31.70
CA GLY A 169 -9.52 -6.04 32.45
C GLY A 169 -9.34 -4.52 32.41
N ASP A 170 -8.38 -4.04 33.17
CA ASP A 170 -8.07 -2.62 33.31
C ASP A 170 -7.35 -2.07 32.06
N PRO A 171 -7.45 -0.75 31.80
CA PRO A 171 -6.69 -0.11 30.74
C PRO A 171 -5.17 -0.27 30.94
N VAL A 172 -4.44 -0.46 29.84
CA VAL A 172 -2.99 -0.63 29.83
C VAL A 172 -2.32 0.27 28.81
N ASP A 173 -1.17 0.83 29.17
CA ASP A 173 -0.31 1.61 28.27
C ASP A 173 0.59 0.64 27.51
N VAL A 174 0.37 0.53 26.21
CA VAL A 174 1.13 -0.33 25.32
C VAL A 174 2.33 0.45 24.79
N ARG A 175 3.53 -0.04 25.02
CA ARG A 175 4.73 0.45 24.36
C ARG A 175 4.75 -0.07 22.92
N PRO A 176 4.62 0.82 21.90
CA PRO A 176 4.39 0.38 20.53
C PRO A 176 5.65 -0.18 19.88
N TYR A 177 5.47 -1.03 18.90
CA TYR A 177 6.48 -1.43 17.94
C TYR A 177 6.81 -0.25 17.01
N ARG A 178 8.07 -0.05 16.71
CA ARG A 178 8.54 0.94 15.74
C ARG A 178 9.22 0.23 14.57
N TYR A 179 8.69 0.44 13.38
CA TYR A 179 9.20 -0.20 12.16
C TYR A 179 10.59 0.33 11.74
N ASP A 180 10.92 1.58 12.06
CA ASP A 180 12.14 2.27 11.61
C ASP A 180 13.25 2.20 12.68
N ILE A 181 14.38 1.58 12.32
CA ILE A 181 15.51 1.35 13.22
C ILE A 181 16.49 2.54 13.26
N ALA A 182 16.43 3.45 12.31
CA ALA A 182 17.33 4.60 12.27
C ALA A 182 16.83 5.73 13.16
N TYR A 183 17.74 6.53 13.66
CA TYR A 183 17.54 7.76 14.44
C TYR A 183 16.74 8.84 13.69
N SER A 184 15.79 8.42 12.87
CA SER A 184 14.85 9.29 12.18
C SER A 184 13.93 9.95 13.21
N THR A 185 13.62 11.19 12.97
CA THR A 185 12.68 11.97 13.78
C THR A 185 11.24 11.66 13.40
N ASP A 186 11.03 11.14 12.19
CA ASP A 186 9.75 10.66 11.70
C ASP A 186 9.68 9.15 11.93
N GLY A 187 8.52 8.60 12.23
CA GLY A 187 8.42 7.17 12.46
C GLY A 187 6.98 6.68 12.53
N ASN A 188 6.82 5.43 12.11
CA ASN A 188 5.55 4.74 12.21
C ASN A 188 5.58 3.83 13.44
N TYR A 189 4.61 3.99 14.32
CA TYR A 189 4.46 3.23 15.54
C TYR A 189 3.21 2.39 15.46
N HIS A 190 3.33 1.11 15.78
CA HIS A 190 2.24 0.16 15.69
C HIS A 190 1.97 -0.47 17.06
N ALA A 191 0.71 -0.57 17.44
CA ALA A 191 0.29 -1.31 18.62
C ALA A 191 -0.97 -2.11 18.32
N ILE A 192 -1.02 -3.33 18.81
CA ILE A 192 -2.23 -4.13 18.85
C ILE A 192 -2.90 -3.87 20.18
N VAL A 193 -4.20 -3.55 20.16
CA VAL A 193 -4.97 -3.16 21.33
C VAL A 193 -6.25 -3.99 21.43
N VAL A 194 -6.77 -4.14 22.64
CA VAL A 194 -8.05 -4.82 22.89
C VAL A 194 -9.20 -3.90 22.49
N PRO A 195 -10.20 -4.41 21.74
CA PRO A 195 -11.42 -3.66 21.43
C PRO A 195 -12.12 -3.12 22.68
N CYS A 196 -12.60 -1.89 22.62
CA CYS A 196 -13.22 -1.21 23.76
C CYS A 196 -14.01 0.01 23.31
N ASP A 197 -14.90 0.50 24.17
CA ASP A 197 -15.57 1.79 23.97
C ASP A 197 -14.59 2.95 24.09
N GLY A 198 -14.94 4.11 23.51
CA GLY A 198 -14.17 5.34 23.63
C GLY A 198 -14.20 5.93 25.06
N ASP A 199 -13.21 6.79 25.35
CA ASP A 199 -13.11 7.51 26.61
C ASP A 199 -12.43 8.86 26.37
N ASP A 200 -13.24 9.92 26.30
CA ASP A 200 -12.78 11.27 26.00
C ASP A 200 -11.85 11.86 27.08
N SER A 201 -11.88 11.31 28.29
CA SER A 201 -11.08 11.74 29.44
C SER A 201 -9.74 11.04 29.55
N ALA A 202 -9.59 9.87 28.91
CA ALA A 202 -8.38 9.08 29.00
C ALA A 202 -7.25 9.68 28.16
N VAL A 203 -6.01 9.63 28.67
CA VAL A 203 -4.83 9.87 27.86
C VAL A 203 -4.71 8.71 26.86
N PHE A 204 -4.72 9.03 25.57
CA PHE A 204 -4.61 8.05 24.48
C PHE A 204 -3.16 7.80 24.08
N LEU A 205 -2.41 8.88 23.79
CA LEU A 205 -1.02 8.78 23.39
C LEU A 205 -0.13 9.57 24.34
N LYS A 206 1.05 9.04 24.58
CA LYS A 206 2.16 9.74 25.23
C LYS A 206 3.32 9.86 24.24
N ILE A 207 3.72 11.09 23.95
CA ILE A 207 4.74 11.40 22.96
C ILE A 207 5.83 12.22 23.63
N THR A 208 7.09 11.87 23.41
CA THR A 208 8.23 12.65 23.89
C THR A 208 8.95 13.26 22.69
N VAL A 209 9.26 14.54 22.79
CA VAL A 209 10.02 15.32 21.82
C VAL A 209 11.34 15.73 22.44
N TRP A 210 12.44 15.44 21.75
CA TRP A 210 13.79 15.87 22.14
C TRP A 210 14.34 16.85 21.10
N TRP A 211 15.02 17.91 21.56
CA TRP A 211 15.68 18.89 20.71
C TRP A 211 17.21 18.92 20.82
N LYS A 212 17.79 18.13 21.70
CA LYS A 212 19.24 17.84 21.74
C LYS A 212 19.51 16.43 22.27
N PRO A 213 20.57 15.77 21.86
CA PRO A 213 20.89 14.47 22.41
C PRO A 213 21.39 14.61 23.86
N GLY A 214 20.77 13.92 24.78
CA GLY A 214 21.42 13.43 25.94
C GLY A 214 21.09 13.95 27.33
N THR A 215 20.19 14.94 27.53
CA THR A 215 19.81 15.33 28.88
C THR A 215 18.27 15.34 29.08
N GLU A 216 17.80 15.03 30.29
CA GLU A 216 16.37 15.08 30.61
C GLU A 216 15.78 16.49 30.48
N GLN A 217 16.60 17.52 30.56
CA GLN A 217 16.20 18.91 30.45
C GLN A 217 15.90 19.34 29.01
N ASP A 218 16.28 18.52 28.01
CA ASP A 218 16.15 18.82 26.59
C ASP A 218 14.95 18.09 25.94
N LYS A 219 13.91 17.80 26.69
CA LYS A 219 12.71 17.11 26.20
C LYS A 219 11.41 17.72 26.72
N ALA A 220 10.32 17.54 25.94
CA ALA A 220 8.95 17.75 26.38
C ALA A 220 8.14 16.46 26.25
N VAL A 221 7.23 16.23 27.15
CA VAL A 221 6.25 15.14 27.10
C VAL A 221 4.90 15.71 26.77
N LEU A 222 4.32 15.23 25.69
CA LEU A 222 3.02 15.63 25.16
C LEU A 222 2.02 14.50 25.33
N TYR A 223 0.77 14.85 25.62
CA TYR A 223 -0.30 13.89 25.78
C TYR A 223 -1.44 14.21 24.80
N VAL A 224 -1.91 13.20 24.07
CA VAL A 224 -3.18 13.25 23.33
C VAL A 224 -4.24 12.65 24.23
N THR A 225 -5.28 13.42 24.58
CA THR A 225 -6.44 12.97 25.33
C THR A 225 -7.58 12.59 24.38
N GLY A 226 -8.51 11.78 24.87
CA GLY A 226 -9.59 11.26 24.07
C GLY A 226 -9.20 9.94 23.38
N ARG A 227 -9.26 8.81 24.15
CA ARG A 227 -9.03 7.49 23.56
C ARG A 227 -10.28 7.09 22.78
N PRO A 228 -10.14 6.77 21.46
CA PRO A 228 -11.26 6.36 20.62
C PRO A 228 -11.80 4.99 21.02
N ALA A 229 -12.99 4.66 20.51
CA ALA A 229 -13.47 3.29 20.48
C ALA A 229 -12.65 2.46 19.48
N PHE A 230 -12.36 1.20 19.84
CA PHE A 230 -11.68 0.25 18.99
C PHE A 230 -12.56 -0.97 18.73
N GLU A 231 -12.71 -1.33 17.48
CA GLU A 231 -13.44 -2.51 17.03
C GLU A 231 -12.48 -3.62 16.61
N ALA A 232 -12.90 -4.88 16.84
CA ALA A 232 -12.13 -6.05 16.42
C ALA A 232 -11.96 -6.10 14.90
N GLY A 233 -10.75 -6.45 14.44
CA GLY A 233 -10.42 -6.56 13.02
C GLY A 233 -10.30 -5.23 12.28
N LYS A 234 -10.26 -4.10 12.99
CA LYS A 234 -10.07 -2.77 12.39
C LYS A 234 -8.65 -2.25 12.57
N HIS A 235 -8.21 -1.47 11.62
CA HIS A 235 -6.93 -0.76 11.61
C HIS A 235 -7.20 0.74 11.66
N TYR A 236 -6.69 1.39 12.69
CA TYR A 236 -6.80 2.83 12.95
C TYR A 236 -5.47 3.50 12.68
N THR A 237 -5.43 4.43 11.76
CA THR A 237 -4.23 5.21 11.44
C THR A 237 -4.40 6.66 11.88
N TYR A 238 -3.48 7.12 12.71
CA TYR A 238 -3.40 8.49 13.22
C TYR A 238 -2.18 9.16 12.64
N ASN A 239 -2.38 10.29 11.96
CA ASN A 239 -1.30 11.13 11.48
C ASN A 239 -1.11 12.28 12.48
N ILE A 240 0.08 12.39 13.06
CA ILE A 240 0.40 13.38 14.08
C ILE A 240 1.53 14.24 13.57
N THR A 241 1.29 15.56 13.52
CA THR A 241 2.32 16.55 13.19
C THR A 241 2.75 17.25 14.46
N VAL A 242 4.04 17.29 14.73
CA VAL A 242 4.64 18.07 15.80
C VAL A 242 5.13 19.38 15.20
N GLY A 243 4.41 20.46 15.46
CA GLY A 243 4.67 21.81 14.95
C GLY A 243 5.23 22.74 16.02
N LYS A 244 5.41 24.00 15.64
CA LYS A 244 6.13 25.04 16.36
C LYS A 244 5.77 25.20 17.86
N ASP A 245 4.51 25.03 18.23
CA ASP A 245 4.03 25.25 19.61
C ASP A 245 2.97 24.23 20.04
N LYS A 246 2.61 23.25 19.19
CA LYS A 246 1.56 22.30 19.49
C LYS A 246 1.70 20.99 18.73
N LEU A 247 1.05 19.99 19.27
CA LEU A 247 0.82 18.72 18.61
C LEU A 247 -0.54 18.80 17.90
N GLU A 248 -0.55 18.52 16.60
CA GLU A 248 -1.77 18.45 15.81
C GLU A 248 -2.06 16.99 15.47
N VAL A 249 -3.26 16.54 15.76
CA VAL A 249 -3.80 15.27 15.31
C VAL A 249 -4.51 15.53 13.99
N GLY A 250 -3.98 14.98 12.89
CA GLY A 250 -4.58 15.05 11.57
C GLY A 250 -5.76 14.10 11.41
N ASP A 251 -6.14 13.86 10.16
CA ASP A 251 -7.26 12.97 9.84
C ASP A 251 -6.99 11.54 10.34
N ILE A 252 -8.02 10.94 10.93
CA ILE A 252 -8.00 9.55 11.39
C ILE A 252 -8.58 8.69 10.27
N THR A 253 -7.83 7.70 9.82
CA THR A 253 -8.31 6.71 8.85
C THR A 253 -8.65 5.42 9.56
N VAL A 254 -9.82 4.86 9.29
CA VAL A 254 -10.24 3.53 9.78
C VAL A 254 -10.46 2.62 8.58
N SER A 255 -9.79 1.48 8.56
CA SER A 255 -9.93 0.45 7.53
C SER A 255 -10.06 -0.94 8.16
N ASP A 256 -10.38 -1.94 7.38
CA ASP A 256 -10.30 -3.32 7.85
C ASP A 256 -8.84 -3.73 8.04
N TRP A 257 -8.54 -4.39 9.14
CA TRP A 257 -7.20 -4.90 9.44
C TRP A 257 -6.99 -6.26 8.77
N GLY A 258 -6.62 -6.22 7.51
CA GLY A 258 -6.34 -7.39 6.68
C GLY A 258 -7.57 -8.23 6.35
N ALA A 259 -7.48 -9.03 5.30
CA ALA A 259 -8.44 -10.08 5.03
C ALA A 259 -8.38 -11.16 6.14
N PRO A 260 -9.46 -11.92 6.37
CA PRO A 260 -9.41 -13.14 7.19
C PRO A 260 -8.25 -14.01 6.71
N VAL A 261 -7.40 -14.47 7.64
CA VAL A 261 -6.25 -15.30 7.29
C VAL A 261 -6.73 -16.73 7.11
N ASP A 262 -6.71 -17.24 5.88
CA ASP A 262 -6.88 -18.67 5.60
C ASP A 262 -5.65 -19.42 6.10
N LEU A 263 -5.78 -20.11 7.21
CA LEU A 263 -4.67 -20.82 7.87
C LEU A 263 -4.35 -22.19 7.30
N ILE A 264 -5.06 -22.65 6.25
CA ILE A 264 -4.79 -23.96 5.66
C ILE A 264 -4.97 -23.91 4.14
N GLU A 265 -3.89 -23.88 3.37
CA GLU A 265 -3.90 -24.33 1.99
C GLU A 265 -3.89 -25.87 1.95
N GLY A 266 -4.99 -26.40 1.52
CA GLY A 266 -5.12 -27.83 1.26
C GLY A 266 -6.50 -28.16 0.73
N GLY A 267 -6.74 -27.84 -0.52
CA GLY A 267 -7.71 -28.27 -1.52
C GLY A 267 -9.11 -28.72 -1.07
N GLY A 268 -10.16 -28.04 -1.55
CA GLY A 268 -11.56 -28.49 -1.58
C GLY A 268 -12.57 -27.41 -1.20
N GLU A 269 -13.39 -27.04 -2.14
CA GLU A 269 -14.43 -26.03 -2.06
C GLU A 269 -15.59 -26.45 -1.16
N GLN A 270 -16.13 -25.52 -0.33
CA GLN A 270 -17.52 -25.52 0.10
C GLN A 270 -18.09 -24.11 0.29
N GLU A 271 -19.38 -23.96 -0.08
CA GLU A 271 -20.16 -22.73 -0.03
C GLU A 271 -20.39 -22.24 1.40
N ALA A 272 -19.88 -21.04 1.71
CA ALA A 272 -20.44 -20.15 2.71
C ALA A 272 -20.51 -18.75 2.08
N ASP A 273 -21.53 -17.99 2.41
CA ASP A 273 -21.96 -16.70 1.85
C ASP A 273 -21.00 -16.07 0.84
N LYS A 274 -21.40 -16.11 -0.43
CA LYS A 274 -20.59 -15.79 -1.63
C LYS A 274 -19.91 -14.42 -1.55
N LEU A 275 -18.78 -14.34 -0.88
CA LEU A 275 -17.66 -13.53 -1.31
C LEU A 275 -17.27 -14.02 -2.71
N SER A 276 -16.96 -13.11 -3.63
CA SER A 276 -16.55 -13.49 -5.00
C SER A 276 -15.46 -14.56 -4.89
N ASP A 277 -15.73 -15.77 -5.38
CA ASP A 277 -14.68 -16.78 -5.47
C ASP A 277 -13.59 -16.24 -6.41
N PRO A 278 -12.29 -16.36 -6.06
CA PRO A 278 -11.25 -15.89 -6.96
C PRO A 278 -11.31 -16.59 -8.31
N ILE A 279 -11.21 -15.85 -9.40
CA ILE A 279 -10.88 -16.47 -10.68
C ILE A 279 -9.46 -16.99 -10.59
N SER A 280 -9.30 -18.30 -10.42
CA SER A 280 -7.98 -18.94 -10.28
C SER A 280 -7.35 -19.21 -11.64
N MET A 281 -6.29 -18.49 -12.00
CA MET A 281 -5.56 -18.71 -13.25
C MET A 281 -4.93 -20.11 -13.29
N SER A 282 -4.33 -20.56 -12.19
CA SER A 282 -3.79 -21.92 -12.09
C SER A 282 -4.87 -23.00 -12.26
N GLY A 283 -6.06 -22.77 -11.65
CA GLY A 283 -7.22 -23.66 -11.81
C GLY A 283 -7.75 -23.71 -13.25
N LEU A 284 -7.85 -22.55 -13.92
CA LEU A 284 -8.27 -22.50 -15.34
C LEU A 284 -7.27 -23.20 -16.26
N ARG A 285 -5.96 -23.06 -16.02
CA ARG A 285 -4.92 -23.76 -16.80
C ARG A 285 -4.97 -25.27 -16.59
N SER A 286 -5.23 -25.74 -15.37
CA SER A 286 -5.42 -27.18 -15.11
C SER A 286 -6.63 -27.73 -15.88
N ARG A 287 -7.74 -26.97 -15.90
CA ARG A 287 -8.95 -27.31 -16.67
C ARG A 287 -8.69 -27.27 -18.18
N LEU A 288 -7.95 -26.28 -18.66
CA LEU A 288 -7.54 -26.15 -20.06
C LEU A 288 -6.72 -27.38 -20.50
N LYS A 289 -5.72 -27.76 -19.69
CA LYS A 289 -4.91 -28.94 -19.96
C LYS A 289 -5.77 -30.20 -20.05
N ALA A 290 -6.62 -30.43 -19.05
CA ALA A 290 -7.50 -31.61 -19.04
C ALA A 290 -8.46 -31.64 -20.25
N TRP A 291 -9.00 -30.47 -20.67
CA TRP A 291 -9.81 -30.38 -21.88
C TRP A 291 -9.02 -30.73 -23.13
N ASN A 292 -7.84 -30.13 -23.30
CA ASN A 292 -7.00 -30.31 -24.49
C ASN A 292 -6.45 -31.73 -24.61
N ASP A 293 -6.10 -32.38 -23.48
CA ASP A 293 -5.69 -33.78 -23.42
C ASP A 293 -6.86 -34.71 -23.87
N ALA A 294 -8.09 -34.36 -23.49
CA ALA A 294 -9.27 -35.16 -23.86
C ALA A 294 -9.81 -34.85 -25.27
N ASN A 295 -9.49 -33.71 -25.85
CA ASN A 295 -10.02 -33.24 -27.14
C ASN A 295 -8.89 -32.78 -28.09
N PRO A 296 -8.03 -33.68 -28.57
CA PRO A 296 -6.86 -33.31 -29.35
C PRO A 296 -7.18 -32.59 -30.69
N ASN A 297 -8.39 -32.76 -31.21
CA ASN A 297 -8.85 -32.09 -32.43
C ASN A 297 -9.66 -30.83 -32.20
N ASP A 298 -9.92 -30.45 -30.94
CA ASP A 298 -10.66 -29.24 -30.54
C ASP A 298 -9.93 -28.53 -29.38
N GLN A 299 -8.73 -28.03 -29.69
CA GLN A 299 -7.86 -27.38 -28.71
C GLN A 299 -8.39 -25.99 -28.35
N LYS A 300 -8.46 -25.68 -27.06
CA LYS A 300 -8.82 -24.37 -26.52
C LYS A 300 -7.59 -23.60 -26.05
N GLN A 301 -7.76 -22.29 -25.92
CA GLN A 301 -6.80 -21.37 -25.29
C GLN A 301 -7.34 -20.90 -23.93
N LEU A 302 -6.47 -20.38 -23.06
CA LEU A 302 -6.88 -19.94 -21.72
C LEU A 302 -7.98 -18.85 -21.78
N LYS A 303 -7.87 -17.91 -22.73
CA LYS A 303 -8.90 -16.88 -22.97
C LYS A 303 -10.30 -17.43 -23.27
N ASP A 304 -10.39 -18.63 -23.85
CA ASP A 304 -11.68 -19.27 -24.21
C ASP A 304 -12.41 -19.78 -22.95
N LEU A 305 -11.70 -20.02 -21.86
CA LEU A 305 -12.27 -20.39 -20.57
C LEU A 305 -12.72 -19.18 -19.74
N ILE A 306 -12.28 -17.97 -20.10
CA ILE A 306 -12.68 -16.72 -19.42
C ILE A 306 -13.96 -16.22 -20.09
N THR A 307 -15.08 -16.86 -19.74
CA THR A 307 -16.39 -16.54 -20.28
C THR A 307 -17.12 -15.49 -19.43
N LYS A 308 -18.20 -14.93 -20.00
CA LYS A 308 -19.05 -13.99 -19.24
C LYS A 308 -19.70 -14.67 -18.04
N GLU A 309 -20.09 -15.94 -18.17
CA GLU A 309 -20.66 -16.74 -17.10
C GLU A 309 -19.65 -16.90 -15.95
N LEU A 310 -18.41 -17.31 -16.25
CA LEU A 310 -17.33 -17.39 -15.24
C LEU A 310 -17.14 -16.05 -14.55
N PHE A 311 -17.11 -14.96 -15.30
CA PHE A 311 -16.97 -13.62 -14.73
C PHE A 311 -18.14 -13.28 -13.80
N ASP A 312 -19.40 -13.53 -14.20
CA ASP A 312 -20.59 -13.21 -13.40
C ASP A 312 -20.70 -14.09 -12.14
N GLU A 313 -20.25 -15.33 -12.22
CA GLU A 313 -20.18 -16.23 -11.07
C GLU A 313 -19.17 -15.74 -10.02
N ASN A 314 -18.08 -15.11 -10.45
CA ASN A 314 -16.97 -14.71 -9.60
C ASN A 314 -16.89 -13.20 -9.31
N CYS A 315 -17.74 -12.37 -9.92
CA CYS A 315 -17.85 -10.95 -9.63
C CYS A 315 -19.14 -10.68 -8.85
N LYS A 316 -19.08 -10.75 -7.53
CA LYS A 316 -20.25 -10.52 -6.67
C LYS A 316 -20.16 -9.14 -6.01
N ASN A 317 -21.29 -8.44 -5.92
CA ASN A 317 -21.38 -7.11 -5.33
C ASN A 317 -20.40 -6.08 -5.93
N GLY A 318 -19.98 -6.30 -7.21
CA GLY A 318 -19.00 -5.47 -7.88
C GLY A 318 -17.55 -5.73 -7.47
N LYS A 319 -17.26 -6.78 -6.69
CA LYS A 319 -15.91 -7.20 -6.33
C LYS A 319 -15.46 -8.36 -7.21
N LEU A 320 -14.28 -8.25 -7.81
CA LEU A 320 -13.60 -9.27 -8.59
C LEU A 320 -12.24 -9.57 -7.96
N ILE A 321 -12.02 -10.83 -7.62
CA ILE A 321 -10.73 -11.32 -7.11
C ILE A 321 -10.12 -12.26 -8.15
N ILE A 322 -8.84 -12.07 -8.47
CA ILE A 322 -8.10 -12.92 -9.40
C ILE A 322 -6.85 -13.43 -8.70
N SER A 323 -6.62 -14.72 -8.76
CA SER A 323 -5.50 -15.38 -8.07
C SER A 323 -4.83 -16.44 -8.93
N GLY A 324 -3.82 -17.09 -8.37
CA GLY A 324 -3.04 -18.14 -9.04
C GLY A 324 -1.93 -17.56 -9.89
N GLU A 325 -1.45 -18.33 -10.86
CA GLU A 325 -0.24 -17.98 -11.60
C GLU A 325 -0.44 -18.15 -13.12
N PHE A 326 0.02 -17.14 -13.87
CA PHE A 326 0.18 -17.22 -15.31
C PHE A 326 1.48 -17.94 -15.70
N ASP A 327 1.47 -18.61 -16.85
CA ASP A 327 2.68 -19.22 -17.41
C ASP A 327 3.36 -18.26 -18.40
N ASN A 328 4.51 -17.80 -18.00
CA ASN A 328 5.35 -16.92 -18.80
C ASN A 328 6.67 -17.56 -19.21
N THR A 329 6.73 -18.90 -19.22
CA THR A 329 7.96 -19.64 -19.63
C THR A 329 8.39 -19.31 -21.05
N THR A 330 7.44 -18.91 -21.91
CA THR A 330 7.71 -18.44 -23.26
C THR A 330 7.10 -17.06 -23.45
N PRO A 331 7.89 -15.97 -23.34
CA PRO A 331 7.41 -14.62 -23.61
C PRO A 331 6.83 -14.47 -25.02
N ALA A 332 5.83 -13.61 -25.19
CA ALA A 332 5.16 -13.38 -26.48
C ALA A 332 6.15 -12.90 -27.57
N TYR A 333 7.15 -12.13 -27.17
CA TYR A 333 8.28 -11.68 -28.02
C TYR A 333 9.41 -11.13 -27.13
N GLU A 334 10.58 -10.92 -27.71
CA GLU A 334 11.68 -10.24 -27.01
C GLU A 334 11.41 -8.74 -26.88
N ASP A 335 11.67 -8.21 -25.70
CA ASP A 335 11.54 -6.77 -25.44
C ASP A 335 12.60 -5.98 -26.20
N THR A 336 12.18 -5.06 -27.07
CA THR A 336 13.08 -4.22 -27.89
C THR A 336 12.60 -2.77 -27.93
N GLY A 337 13.40 -1.82 -27.47
CA GLY A 337 13.09 -0.41 -27.53
C GLY A 337 11.73 -0.06 -26.91
N SER A 338 10.78 0.40 -27.72
CA SER A 338 9.42 0.73 -27.30
C SER A 338 8.46 -0.46 -27.29
N LYS A 339 8.84 -1.61 -27.86
CA LYS A 339 8.01 -2.82 -27.89
C LYS A 339 8.40 -3.71 -26.73
N LYS A 340 7.51 -3.83 -25.76
CA LYS A 340 7.72 -4.62 -24.55
C LYS A 340 6.50 -5.45 -24.23
N CYS A 341 6.69 -6.75 -24.04
CA CYS A 341 5.70 -7.65 -23.43
C CYS A 341 5.97 -7.88 -21.93
N TYR A 342 7.05 -7.28 -21.42
CA TYR A 342 7.45 -7.35 -20.02
C TYR A 342 7.61 -8.80 -19.52
N GLY A 343 8.08 -9.70 -20.39
CA GLY A 343 8.25 -11.12 -20.10
C GLY A 343 6.95 -11.93 -20.09
N MET A 344 5.79 -11.33 -20.34
CA MET A 344 4.51 -12.04 -20.37
C MET A 344 4.33 -12.86 -21.65
N SER A 345 3.73 -14.05 -21.51
CA SER A 345 3.36 -14.91 -22.65
C SER A 345 2.16 -14.33 -23.41
N GLU A 346 1.96 -14.77 -24.64
CA GLU A 346 0.76 -14.40 -25.42
C GLU A 346 -0.51 -14.90 -24.73
N GLU A 347 -0.48 -16.10 -24.13
CA GLU A 347 -1.58 -16.64 -23.33
C GLU A 347 -1.96 -15.70 -22.18
N THR A 348 -0.97 -15.20 -21.43
CA THR A 348 -1.18 -14.23 -20.33
C THR A 348 -1.82 -12.94 -20.82
N LEU A 349 -1.27 -12.38 -21.90
CA LEU A 349 -1.75 -11.12 -22.47
C LEU A 349 -3.19 -11.22 -22.94
N GLU A 350 -3.54 -12.27 -23.70
CA GLU A 350 -4.89 -12.49 -24.22
C GLU A 350 -5.91 -12.81 -23.12
N ALA A 351 -5.52 -13.63 -22.14
CA ALA A 351 -6.39 -14.00 -21.03
C ALA A 351 -6.70 -12.79 -20.15
N PHE A 352 -5.71 -12.00 -19.81
CA PHE A 352 -5.92 -10.82 -18.97
C PHE A 352 -6.63 -9.67 -19.72
N GLU A 353 -6.39 -9.52 -21.03
CA GLU A 353 -7.16 -8.61 -21.89
C GLU A 353 -8.66 -8.87 -21.79
N LYS A 354 -9.05 -10.16 -21.81
CA LYS A 354 -10.45 -10.58 -21.70
C LYS A 354 -11.07 -10.20 -20.34
N ILE A 355 -10.32 -10.39 -19.27
CA ILE A 355 -10.74 -9.97 -17.93
C ILE A 355 -10.89 -8.45 -17.87
N ALA A 356 -9.90 -7.70 -18.35
CA ALA A 356 -9.92 -6.25 -18.36
C ALA A 356 -11.10 -5.69 -19.20
N GLU A 357 -11.45 -6.35 -20.30
CA GLU A 357 -12.64 -6.03 -21.11
C GLU A 357 -13.93 -6.11 -20.27
N TYR A 358 -14.10 -7.19 -19.50
CA TYR A 358 -15.26 -7.33 -18.62
C TYR A 358 -15.28 -6.28 -17.51
N VAL A 359 -14.14 -5.96 -16.90
CA VAL A 359 -14.04 -4.91 -15.87
C VAL A 359 -14.43 -3.54 -16.44
N ARG A 360 -14.00 -3.21 -17.66
CA ARG A 360 -14.36 -1.94 -18.32
C ARG A 360 -15.82 -1.86 -18.75
N THR A 361 -16.50 -3.01 -18.90
CA THR A 361 -17.88 -3.03 -19.36
C THR A 361 -18.82 -2.49 -18.29
N LYS A 362 -19.42 -1.35 -18.56
CA LYS A 362 -20.30 -0.62 -17.62
C LYS A 362 -21.38 -1.48 -16.97
N ALA A 363 -22.02 -2.37 -17.76
CA ALA A 363 -23.09 -3.23 -17.29
C ALA A 363 -22.65 -4.17 -16.16
N ASN A 364 -21.36 -4.47 -16.05
CA ASN A 364 -20.80 -5.37 -15.02
C ASN A 364 -20.61 -4.67 -13.67
N ASN A 365 -20.60 -3.32 -13.64
CA ASN A 365 -20.52 -2.49 -12.44
C ASN A 365 -19.44 -2.94 -11.44
N VAL A 366 -18.23 -3.24 -11.96
CA VAL A 366 -17.09 -3.66 -11.13
C VAL A 366 -16.57 -2.45 -10.36
N LYS A 367 -16.57 -2.55 -9.05
CA LYS A 367 -16.14 -1.49 -8.12
C LYS A 367 -14.78 -1.77 -7.51
N GLU A 368 -14.47 -3.04 -7.33
CA GLU A 368 -13.22 -3.48 -6.72
C GLU A 368 -12.59 -4.59 -7.57
N VAL A 369 -11.28 -4.46 -7.81
CA VAL A 369 -10.44 -5.50 -8.42
C VAL A 369 -9.29 -5.79 -7.46
N ASP A 370 -9.15 -7.06 -7.09
CA ASP A 370 -8.11 -7.56 -6.23
C ASP A 370 -7.24 -8.58 -6.99
N LEU A 371 -5.99 -8.22 -7.21
CA LEU A 371 -4.96 -9.04 -7.87
C LEU A 371 -3.87 -9.48 -6.90
N SER A 372 -4.03 -9.28 -5.59
CA SER A 372 -2.97 -9.54 -4.60
C SER A 372 -2.49 -10.99 -4.59
N GLY A 373 -3.39 -11.93 -4.92
CA GLY A 373 -3.08 -13.37 -5.05
C GLY A 373 -2.63 -13.81 -6.45
N LEU A 374 -2.47 -12.89 -7.41
CA LEU A 374 -2.13 -13.22 -8.79
C LEU A 374 -0.62 -13.10 -9.01
N LYS A 375 0.00 -14.08 -9.68
CA LYS A 375 1.41 -14.08 -10.09
C LYS A 375 1.56 -14.08 -11.60
N GLY A 376 2.71 -13.61 -12.07
CA GLY A 376 3.07 -13.59 -13.48
C GLY A 376 2.47 -12.46 -14.31
N LEU A 377 1.67 -11.55 -13.71
CA LEU A 377 1.21 -10.34 -14.36
C LEU A 377 2.17 -9.20 -14.03
N THR A 378 3.08 -8.87 -14.94
CA THR A 378 4.18 -7.92 -14.71
C THR A 378 3.87 -6.50 -15.18
N ALA A 379 2.88 -6.34 -16.07
CA ALA A 379 2.44 -5.03 -16.54
C ALA A 379 0.93 -5.01 -16.80
N ILE A 380 0.30 -3.86 -16.52
CA ILE A 380 -1.09 -3.56 -16.88
C ILE A 380 -1.13 -2.24 -17.65
N GLY A 381 -2.09 -2.12 -18.58
CA GLY A 381 -2.16 -0.99 -19.50
C GLY A 381 -2.20 -1.46 -20.95
N LYS A 382 -1.74 -0.62 -21.87
CA LYS A 382 -1.69 -0.98 -23.30
C LYS A 382 -0.35 -1.58 -23.67
N ILE A 383 -0.35 -2.84 -24.05
CA ILE A 383 0.84 -3.61 -24.46
C ILE A 383 0.81 -3.81 -25.98
N GLN A 384 1.81 -3.29 -26.68
CA GLN A 384 1.84 -3.36 -28.14
C GLN A 384 2.03 -4.81 -28.62
N LYS A 385 1.21 -5.28 -29.58
CA LYS A 385 1.38 -6.61 -30.17
C LYS A 385 2.66 -6.69 -31.02
N LYS A 386 3.14 -7.90 -31.25
CA LYS A 386 4.37 -8.20 -32.01
C LYS A 386 4.39 -7.51 -33.40
N ASN A 387 3.25 -7.43 -34.07
CA ASN A 387 3.11 -6.79 -35.39
C ASN A 387 3.25 -5.26 -35.33
N GLY A 388 3.18 -4.64 -34.13
CA GLY A 388 3.34 -3.21 -33.90
C GLY A 388 2.17 -2.31 -34.33
N SER A 389 1.10 -2.88 -34.90
CA SER A 389 -0.08 -2.13 -35.37
C SER A 389 -1.26 -2.19 -34.40
N GLU A 390 -1.28 -3.20 -33.52
CA GLU A 390 -2.32 -3.43 -32.52
C GLU A 390 -1.72 -3.50 -31.13
N SER A 391 -2.57 -3.42 -30.10
CA SER A 391 -2.18 -3.57 -28.69
C SER A 391 -3.15 -4.49 -27.98
N TYR A 392 -2.63 -5.28 -27.02
CA TYR A 392 -3.45 -5.84 -25.95
C TYR A 392 -3.84 -4.71 -25.01
N ASP A 393 -5.10 -4.64 -24.62
CA ASP A 393 -5.60 -3.59 -23.72
C ASP A 393 -5.92 -4.18 -22.34
N LEU A 394 -4.90 -4.21 -21.49
CA LEU A 394 -4.97 -4.70 -20.10
C LEU A 394 -5.34 -3.57 -19.12
N SER A 395 -5.84 -2.44 -19.60
CA SER A 395 -6.12 -1.28 -18.78
C SER A 395 -7.52 -1.32 -18.15
N PHE A 396 -7.71 -0.56 -17.08
CA PHE A 396 -8.99 -0.34 -16.40
C PHE A 396 -9.52 1.09 -16.59
N TYR A 397 -9.18 1.74 -17.69
CA TYR A 397 -9.57 3.14 -17.94
C TYR A 397 -11.08 3.33 -18.06
N ALA A 398 -11.53 4.54 -17.73
CA ALA A 398 -12.93 4.99 -17.85
C ALA A 398 -13.95 4.06 -17.11
N GLY A 399 -13.45 3.29 -16.15
CA GLY A 399 -14.23 2.30 -15.42
C GLY A 399 -15.05 2.90 -14.26
N TYR A 400 -15.75 2.01 -13.59
CA TYR A 400 -16.51 2.30 -12.37
C TYR A 400 -15.74 1.89 -11.10
N LEU A 401 -14.48 1.59 -11.25
CA LEU A 401 -13.61 1.08 -10.20
C LEU A 401 -13.47 2.12 -9.08
N GLU A 402 -13.73 1.69 -7.86
CA GLU A 402 -13.57 2.48 -6.64
C GLU A 402 -12.29 2.08 -5.91
N THR A 403 -11.93 0.78 -5.96
CA THR A 403 -10.77 0.21 -5.28
C THR A 403 -9.98 -0.71 -6.21
N PHE A 404 -8.65 -0.60 -6.16
CA PHE A 404 -7.73 -1.51 -6.85
C PHE A 404 -6.64 -1.99 -5.90
N ILE A 405 -6.42 -3.31 -5.89
CA ILE A 405 -5.33 -3.96 -5.16
C ILE A 405 -4.46 -4.69 -6.18
N GLY A 406 -3.23 -4.23 -6.33
CA GLY A 406 -2.28 -4.77 -7.31
C GLY A 406 -1.64 -6.08 -6.88
N SER A 407 -1.07 -6.79 -7.86
CA SER A 407 -0.17 -7.92 -7.64
C SER A 407 1.25 -7.43 -7.36
N PRO A 408 2.02 -8.10 -6.49
CA PRO A 408 3.41 -7.73 -6.23
C PRO A 408 4.33 -7.89 -7.46
N ASP A 409 3.90 -8.61 -8.50
CA ASP A 409 4.68 -8.79 -9.73
C ASP A 409 4.52 -7.61 -10.70
N ILE A 410 3.54 -6.73 -10.47
CA ILE A 410 3.29 -5.58 -11.36
C ILE A 410 4.40 -4.55 -11.20
N THR A 411 5.10 -4.27 -12.30
CA THR A 411 6.18 -3.27 -12.38
C THR A 411 5.84 -2.09 -13.27
N VAL A 412 4.81 -2.20 -14.13
CA VAL A 412 4.39 -1.13 -15.05
C VAL A 412 2.87 -1.01 -15.09
N ILE A 413 2.38 0.23 -14.95
CA ILE A 413 0.96 0.58 -14.97
C ILE A 413 0.65 1.76 -15.91
N ASP A 414 1.44 1.96 -16.95
CA ASP A 414 1.32 3.11 -17.84
C ASP A 414 -0.09 3.27 -18.42
N SER A 415 -0.72 4.44 -18.18
CA SER A 415 -2.08 4.80 -18.64
C SER A 415 -3.18 3.80 -18.23
N CYS A 416 -3.00 3.05 -17.14
CA CYS A 416 -3.88 1.95 -16.78
C CYS A 416 -5.26 2.40 -16.29
N PHE A 417 -5.35 3.42 -15.43
CA PHE A 417 -6.58 3.83 -14.76
C PHE A 417 -7.17 5.14 -15.28
N GLY A 418 -6.67 5.65 -16.40
CA GLY A 418 -7.07 6.96 -16.91
C GLY A 418 -8.59 7.19 -16.95
N ASN A 419 -9.04 8.36 -16.49
CA ASN A 419 -10.45 8.76 -16.41
C ASN A 419 -11.35 7.85 -15.55
N ASN A 420 -10.79 7.13 -14.59
CA ASN A 420 -11.55 6.35 -13.61
C ASN A 420 -12.05 7.28 -12.49
N ASN A 421 -13.13 8.00 -12.78
CA ASN A 421 -13.63 9.09 -11.93
C ASN A 421 -14.10 8.65 -10.53
N ASN A 422 -14.26 7.37 -10.28
CA ASN A 422 -14.69 6.82 -8.99
C ASN A 422 -13.56 6.23 -8.17
N LEU A 423 -12.36 6.11 -8.74
CA LEU A 423 -11.23 5.49 -8.06
C LEU A 423 -10.79 6.34 -6.87
N VAL A 424 -10.83 5.76 -5.67
CA VAL A 424 -10.47 6.40 -4.40
C VAL A 424 -9.33 5.69 -3.68
N SER A 425 -9.21 4.36 -3.86
CA SER A 425 -8.22 3.55 -3.16
C SER A 425 -7.40 2.69 -4.11
N VAL A 426 -6.08 2.75 -3.97
CA VAL A 426 -5.13 1.95 -4.76
C VAL A 426 -4.00 1.49 -3.85
N SER A 427 -3.71 0.18 -3.86
CA SER A 427 -2.62 -0.44 -3.11
C SER A 427 -1.96 -1.57 -3.91
N GLY A 428 -0.90 -2.20 -3.37
CA GLY A 428 -0.19 -3.30 -4.01
C GLY A 428 0.65 -2.86 -5.22
N LEU A 429 1.20 -1.63 -5.20
CA LEU A 429 1.99 -1.06 -6.29
C LEU A 429 3.44 -0.76 -5.90
N GLU A 430 3.95 -1.35 -4.82
CA GLU A 430 5.27 -1.06 -4.25
C GLU A 430 6.42 -1.39 -5.20
N ASN A 431 6.18 -2.29 -6.16
CA ASN A 431 7.18 -2.70 -7.16
C ASN A 431 7.08 -1.94 -8.49
N VAL A 432 6.14 -1.03 -8.62
CA VAL A 432 5.94 -0.26 -9.86
C VAL A 432 7.10 0.70 -10.09
N THR A 433 7.71 0.58 -11.27
CA THR A 433 8.76 1.46 -11.79
C THR A 433 8.27 2.38 -12.90
N GLY A 434 7.25 1.95 -13.66
CA GLY A 434 6.62 2.72 -14.74
C GLY A 434 5.16 3.04 -14.45
N ALA A 435 4.83 4.35 -14.31
CA ALA A 435 3.49 4.80 -13.96
C ALA A 435 3.00 5.99 -14.80
N ARG A 436 3.58 6.22 -15.99
CA ARG A 436 3.23 7.34 -16.84
C ARG A 436 1.74 7.40 -17.15
N GLY A 437 1.08 8.51 -16.80
CA GLY A 437 -0.34 8.75 -17.05
C GLY A 437 -1.29 7.75 -16.34
N ALA A 438 -0.79 7.00 -15.36
CA ALA A 438 -1.53 5.88 -14.76
C ALA A 438 -2.88 6.30 -14.18
N PHE A 439 -2.94 7.41 -13.47
CA PHE A 439 -4.14 7.90 -12.79
C PHE A 439 -4.68 9.20 -13.37
N GLN A 440 -4.27 9.55 -14.59
CA GLN A 440 -4.74 10.79 -15.22
C GLN A 440 -6.27 10.82 -15.30
N GLY A 441 -6.90 11.87 -14.75
CA GLY A 441 -8.36 12.03 -14.73
C GLY A 441 -9.08 11.21 -13.65
N CYS A 442 -8.37 10.65 -12.68
CA CYS A 442 -8.98 9.98 -11.52
C CYS A 442 -9.38 11.02 -10.46
N ARG A 443 -10.46 11.74 -10.69
CA ARG A 443 -10.85 12.95 -9.96
C ARG A 443 -11.23 12.75 -8.49
N LYS A 444 -11.44 11.53 -8.02
CA LYS A 444 -11.68 11.19 -6.62
C LYS A 444 -10.44 10.68 -5.90
N LEU A 445 -9.36 10.39 -6.63
CA LEU A 445 -8.11 9.93 -6.03
C LEU A 445 -7.45 11.11 -5.28
N SER A 446 -7.52 11.09 -3.96
CA SER A 446 -7.02 12.15 -3.09
C SER A 446 -5.73 11.79 -2.34
N VAL A 447 -5.35 10.53 -2.37
CA VAL A 447 -4.11 10.01 -1.76
C VAL A 447 -3.21 9.45 -2.84
N VAL A 448 -1.93 9.79 -2.80
CA VAL A 448 -0.93 9.24 -3.71
C VAL A 448 -0.71 7.76 -3.38
N PRO A 449 -0.92 6.83 -4.33
CA PRO A 449 -0.63 5.41 -4.11
C PRO A 449 0.86 5.18 -3.79
N ASN A 450 1.13 4.19 -2.94
CA ASN A 450 2.50 3.82 -2.58
C ASN A 450 3.23 3.15 -3.76
N MET A 451 4.13 3.89 -4.41
CA MET A 451 4.92 3.43 -5.56
C MET A 451 6.39 3.88 -5.41
N PRO A 452 7.10 3.48 -4.36
CA PRO A 452 8.40 4.07 -4.03
C PRO A 452 9.49 3.86 -5.10
N LYS A 453 9.29 2.89 -6.02
CA LYS A 453 10.24 2.60 -7.10
C LYS A 453 9.93 3.34 -8.41
N ALA A 454 8.81 4.07 -8.48
CA ALA A 454 8.45 4.78 -9.71
C ALA A 454 9.38 5.99 -9.93
N THR A 455 10.03 6.03 -11.10
CA THR A 455 10.92 7.14 -11.46
C THR A 455 10.29 8.10 -12.48
N ASN A 456 9.27 7.64 -13.22
CA ASN A 456 8.59 8.44 -14.23
C ASN A 456 7.13 8.68 -13.86
N LEU A 457 6.86 9.86 -13.30
CA LEU A 457 5.53 10.33 -12.93
C LEU A 457 4.94 11.34 -13.94
N ARG A 458 5.32 11.23 -15.21
CA ARG A 458 4.81 12.11 -16.26
C ARG A 458 3.30 11.93 -16.45
N TYR A 459 2.51 12.96 -16.11
CA TYR A 459 1.04 13.00 -16.14
C TYR A 459 0.34 11.92 -15.28
N THR A 460 1.07 11.27 -14.37
CA THR A 460 0.54 10.18 -13.54
C THR A 460 -0.65 10.63 -12.70
N PHE A 461 -0.57 11.82 -12.13
CA PHE A 461 -1.59 12.37 -11.24
C PHE A 461 -2.32 13.59 -11.80
N SER A 462 -2.22 13.86 -13.09
CA SER A 462 -2.95 14.98 -13.68
C SER A 462 -4.46 14.81 -13.58
N ASP A 463 -5.19 15.90 -13.28
CA ASP A 463 -6.65 15.91 -13.08
C ASP A 463 -7.11 14.91 -11.98
N THR A 464 -6.39 14.92 -10.84
CA THR A 464 -6.73 14.17 -9.62
C THR A 464 -7.07 15.11 -8.46
N ALA A 465 -7.53 14.56 -7.34
CA ALA A 465 -7.88 15.30 -6.14
C ALA A 465 -6.78 15.31 -5.06
N ILE A 466 -5.54 14.89 -5.39
CA ILE A 466 -4.44 14.85 -4.44
C ILE A 466 -4.14 16.27 -3.92
N LYS A 467 -3.83 16.35 -2.63
CA LYS A 467 -3.44 17.62 -1.99
C LYS A 467 -1.93 17.82 -1.93
N GLU A 468 -1.21 16.74 -1.79
CA GLU A 468 0.25 16.73 -1.74
C GLU A 468 0.79 15.63 -2.66
N LEU A 469 1.88 15.93 -3.36
CA LEU A 469 2.65 14.96 -4.12
C LEU A 469 4.07 14.94 -3.55
N ARG A 470 4.39 13.95 -2.75
CA ARG A 470 5.74 13.70 -2.22
C ARG A 470 6.25 12.39 -2.78
N HIS A 471 7.42 12.42 -3.44
CA HIS A 471 7.98 11.22 -4.06
C HIS A 471 9.50 11.29 -4.19
N ASP A 472 10.19 10.51 -3.36
CA ASP A 472 11.65 10.59 -3.21
C ASP A 472 12.45 10.08 -4.41
N ASN A 473 11.84 9.28 -5.30
CA ASN A 473 12.55 8.65 -6.41
C ASN A 473 12.08 9.09 -7.80
N ALA A 474 11.12 10.01 -7.89
CA ALA A 474 10.70 10.54 -9.19
C ALA A 474 11.82 11.35 -9.84
N GLU A 475 12.23 10.98 -11.05
CA GLU A 475 13.20 11.68 -11.87
C GLU A 475 12.50 12.56 -12.93
N ILE A 476 11.33 12.11 -13.39
CA ILE A 476 10.51 12.80 -14.38
C ILE A 476 9.13 13.09 -13.78
N LEU A 477 8.75 14.35 -13.77
CA LEU A 477 7.43 14.79 -13.33
C LEU A 477 6.79 15.71 -14.37
N ALA A 478 5.52 15.47 -14.67
CA ALA A 478 4.62 16.42 -15.29
C ALA A 478 3.23 16.26 -14.68
N ILE A 479 2.62 17.36 -14.29
CA ILE A 479 1.32 17.36 -13.61
C ILE A 479 0.52 18.61 -14.03
N SER A 480 -0.79 18.42 -14.24
CA SER A 480 -1.68 19.49 -14.65
C SER A 480 -3.09 19.28 -14.08
N ASP A 481 -3.85 20.35 -14.04
CA ASP A 481 -5.29 20.33 -13.73
C ASP A 481 -5.66 19.80 -12.31
N CYS A 482 -4.70 19.81 -11.37
CA CYS A 482 -4.90 19.38 -9.98
C CYS A 482 -5.30 20.56 -9.09
N ALA A 483 -6.59 20.88 -9.05
CA ALA A 483 -7.09 22.05 -8.33
C ALA A 483 -6.91 21.98 -6.80
N SER A 484 -6.74 20.80 -6.22
CA SER A 484 -6.57 20.61 -4.77
C SER A 484 -5.09 20.56 -4.35
N LEU A 485 -4.15 20.53 -5.28
CA LEU A 485 -2.73 20.29 -5.00
C LEU A 485 -2.08 21.54 -4.40
N GLU A 486 -1.52 21.39 -3.22
CA GLU A 486 -0.88 22.46 -2.44
C GLU A 486 0.65 22.36 -2.41
N VAL A 487 1.17 21.13 -2.38
CA VAL A 487 2.61 20.85 -2.25
C VAL A 487 3.06 19.82 -3.26
N ILE A 488 4.17 20.11 -3.94
CA ILE A 488 4.92 19.15 -4.74
C ILE A 488 6.34 19.08 -4.16
N ASP A 489 6.75 17.88 -3.72
CA ASP A 489 8.06 17.62 -3.14
C ASP A 489 8.64 16.35 -3.80
N CYS A 490 9.48 16.56 -4.83
CA CYS A 490 10.09 15.48 -5.60
C CYS A 490 11.59 15.78 -5.79
N PRO A 491 12.41 15.46 -4.78
CA PRO A 491 13.81 15.94 -4.69
C PRO A 491 14.73 15.42 -5.81
N LYS A 492 14.38 14.31 -6.46
CA LYS A 492 15.19 13.74 -7.54
C LYS A 492 14.73 14.10 -8.95
N VAL A 493 13.68 14.91 -9.09
CA VAL A 493 13.23 15.34 -10.42
C VAL A 493 14.33 16.16 -11.09
N ASN A 494 14.94 15.54 -12.10
CA ASN A 494 16.05 16.11 -12.88
C ASN A 494 15.75 16.27 -14.37
N TRP A 495 14.55 15.85 -14.83
CA TRP A 495 14.05 16.12 -16.18
C TRP A 495 12.99 17.20 -16.15
N LEU A 496 13.38 18.43 -16.47
CA LEU A 496 12.50 19.60 -16.60
C LEU A 496 11.94 19.68 -18.01
N ILE A 497 10.92 18.89 -18.30
CA ILE A 497 10.28 18.83 -19.63
C ILE A 497 9.39 20.05 -19.89
N GLY A 498 9.27 20.46 -21.16
CA GLY A 498 8.44 21.59 -21.53
C GLY A 498 6.97 21.38 -21.20
N GLY A 499 6.34 22.36 -20.53
CA GLY A 499 4.96 22.31 -20.09
C GLY A 499 4.68 21.26 -19.00
N ALA A 500 5.69 20.88 -18.22
CA ALA A 500 5.54 19.88 -17.15
C ALA A 500 4.48 20.27 -16.11
N PHE A 501 4.31 21.56 -15.85
CA PHE A 501 3.36 22.10 -14.87
C PHE A 501 2.26 22.93 -15.55
N LYS A 502 1.87 22.57 -16.76
CA LYS A 502 0.88 23.31 -17.54
C LYS A 502 -0.54 22.84 -17.22
N GLY A 503 -1.42 23.75 -16.84
CA GLY A 503 -2.88 23.50 -16.81
C GLY A 503 -3.47 23.67 -18.21
N ASN A 504 -4.31 22.71 -18.64
CA ASN A 504 -5.06 22.85 -19.90
C ASN A 504 -6.45 23.47 -19.67
N ILE A 505 -7.09 23.14 -18.55
CA ILE A 505 -8.44 23.60 -18.17
C ILE A 505 -8.37 24.38 -16.86
N ARG A 506 -7.53 23.93 -15.93
CA ARG A 506 -7.28 24.59 -14.63
C ARG A 506 -5.79 24.62 -14.39
N ALA A 507 -5.29 25.75 -13.89
CA ALA A 507 -3.94 25.83 -13.38
C ALA A 507 -3.85 25.02 -12.06
N LEU A 508 -2.65 24.91 -11.49
CA LEU A 508 -2.43 24.38 -10.14
C LEU A 508 -2.82 25.45 -9.11
N ASP A 509 -4.08 25.89 -9.11
CA ASP A 509 -4.57 27.12 -8.48
C ASP A 509 -4.30 27.22 -6.97
N ASN A 510 -4.20 26.08 -6.28
CA ASN A 510 -3.94 26.02 -4.84
C ASN A 510 -2.49 25.67 -4.49
N LEU A 511 -1.61 25.53 -5.50
CA LEU A 511 -0.20 25.23 -5.27
C LEU A 511 0.46 26.35 -4.46
N LYS A 512 1.11 25.99 -3.36
CA LYS A 512 1.84 26.87 -2.43
C LYS A 512 3.35 26.64 -2.50
N GLU A 513 3.76 25.39 -2.68
CA GLU A 513 5.15 24.98 -2.61
C GLU A 513 5.51 24.02 -3.73
N LEU A 514 6.65 24.25 -4.36
CA LEU A 514 7.25 23.39 -5.37
C LEU A 514 8.72 23.14 -5.02
N HIS A 515 9.05 21.91 -4.65
CA HIS A 515 10.39 21.49 -4.30
C HIS A 515 10.98 20.66 -5.44
N LEU A 516 12.02 21.20 -6.08
CA LEU A 516 12.82 20.59 -7.15
C LEU A 516 14.29 20.66 -6.74
N THR A 517 14.67 19.85 -5.75
CA THR A 517 15.96 19.99 -5.05
C THR A 517 17.05 19.07 -5.58
N ALA A 518 16.92 18.57 -6.82
CA ALA A 518 17.99 17.81 -7.47
C ALA A 518 19.28 18.66 -7.59
N GLU A 519 20.42 18.02 -7.39
CA GLU A 519 21.73 18.68 -7.46
C GLU A 519 22.06 19.15 -8.88
N SER A 520 21.61 18.40 -9.88
CA SER A 520 21.80 18.70 -11.30
C SER A 520 20.62 18.16 -12.12
N PHE A 521 20.52 18.63 -13.35
CA PHE A 521 19.44 18.29 -14.26
C PHE A 521 19.98 17.62 -15.53
N GLU A 522 19.35 16.54 -15.97
CA GLU A 522 19.66 15.81 -17.21
C GLU A 522 19.07 16.52 -18.41
N LEU A 523 17.80 16.89 -18.33
CA LEU A 523 17.06 17.61 -19.36
C LEU A 523 16.45 18.88 -18.78
N VAL A 524 16.65 20.00 -19.49
CA VAL A 524 16.08 21.28 -19.10
C VAL A 524 15.38 21.93 -20.30
N ASN A 525 14.11 22.29 -20.14
CA ASN A 525 13.36 23.05 -21.13
C ASN A 525 12.91 24.38 -20.51
N ALA A 526 13.17 25.48 -21.23
CA ALA A 526 12.86 26.83 -20.77
C ALA A 526 11.35 27.06 -20.47
N ASN A 527 10.48 26.29 -21.10
CA ASN A 527 9.02 26.40 -20.96
C ASN A 527 8.44 25.50 -19.85
N VAL A 528 9.26 24.95 -18.95
CA VAL A 528 8.81 23.99 -17.91
C VAL A 528 7.66 24.54 -17.05
N PHE A 529 7.66 25.82 -16.70
CA PHE A 529 6.64 26.47 -15.86
C PHE A 529 5.61 27.30 -16.65
N GLN A 530 5.64 27.24 -17.99
CA GLN A 530 4.79 28.11 -18.80
C GLN A 530 3.30 27.81 -18.63
N GLY A 531 2.56 28.76 -18.06
CA GLY A 531 1.09 28.75 -17.98
C GLY A 531 0.50 27.80 -16.93
N GLY A 532 1.33 27.21 -16.03
CA GLY A 532 0.85 26.25 -15.03
C GLY A 532 1.00 26.70 -13.58
N ILE A 533 1.95 27.58 -13.30
CA ILE A 533 2.21 28.07 -11.93
C ILE A 533 1.40 29.33 -11.66
N PRO A 534 0.59 29.37 -10.57
CA PRO A 534 -0.14 30.58 -10.15
C PRO A 534 0.83 31.73 -9.84
N ILE A 535 0.59 32.90 -10.45
CA ILE A 535 1.48 34.06 -10.30
C ILE A 535 1.43 34.60 -8.87
N GLY A 536 2.61 34.76 -8.24
CA GLY A 536 2.77 35.42 -6.95
C GLY A 536 2.14 34.67 -5.78
N ARG A 537 2.09 33.33 -5.81
CA ARG A 537 1.50 32.51 -4.74
C ARG A 537 2.33 31.28 -4.38
N VAL A 538 3.32 30.93 -5.18
CA VAL A 538 4.08 29.67 -5.03
C VAL A 538 5.49 29.99 -4.59
N ALA A 539 5.96 29.29 -3.57
CA ALA A 539 7.38 29.26 -3.22
C ALA A 539 8.09 28.12 -3.97
N LEU A 540 9.18 28.44 -4.63
CA LEU A 540 10.06 27.48 -5.31
C LEU A 540 11.27 27.17 -4.43
N TYR A 541 11.52 25.90 -4.18
CA TYR A 541 12.66 25.40 -3.43
C TYR A 541 13.59 24.62 -4.36
N LEU A 542 14.84 25.03 -4.42
CA LEU A 542 15.89 24.44 -5.24
C LEU A 542 17.06 23.98 -4.35
N ASN A 543 17.93 23.14 -4.89
CA ASN A 543 19.17 22.77 -4.22
C ASN A 543 20.07 24.01 -3.99
N GLU A 544 20.82 24.01 -2.90
CA GLU A 544 21.71 25.13 -2.54
C GLU A 544 22.75 25.45 -3.63
N ASN A 545 23.19 24.43 -4.38
CA ASN A 545 24.16 24.60 -5.46
C ASN A 545 23.62 25.32 -6.69
N GLN A 546 22.33 25.68 -6.73
CA GLN A 546 21.71 26.46 -7.80
C GLN A 546 21.74 27.97 -7.54
N VAL A 547 22.22 28.42 -6.38
CA VAL A 547 22.21 29.84 -5.98
C VAL A 547 22.89 30.73 -7.00
N ASP A 548 24.07 30.35 -7.47
CA ASP A 548 24.86 31.12 -8.45
C ASP A 548 24.29 31.07 -9.87
N ASN A 549 23.34 30.18 -10.11
CA ASN A 549 22.70 29.98 -11.43
C ASN A 549 21.39 30.78 -11.57
N ILE A 550 20.99 31.55 -10.55
CA ILE A 550 19.81 32.43 -10.59
C ILE A 550 20.29 33.89 -10.63
N LYS A 551 19.86 34.60 -11.65
CA LYS A 551 20.24 35.99 -11.86
C LYS A 551 19.02 36.91 -11.81
N HIS A 552 19.04 37.92 -10.94
CA HIS A 552 18.08 39.02 -10.96
C HIS A 552 18.45 40.04 -12.03
N ILE A 553 17.54 40.34 -12.95
CA ILE A 553 17.70 41.34 -14.00
C ILE A 553 16.93 42.60 -13.57
N ALA A 554 17.65 43.50 -12.93
CA ALA A 554 17.09 44.70 -12.32
C ALA A 554 16.35 45.64 -13.28
N SER A 555 16.74 45.68 -14.57
CA SER A 555 16.11 46.56 -15.57
C SER A 555 14.61 46.25 -15.78
N ASN A 556 14.19 45.02 -15.61
CA ASN A 556 12.83 44.53 -15.87
C ASN A 556 12.25 43.78 -14.69
N ASP A 557 12.93 43.77 -13.56
CA ASP A 557 12.56 43.08 -12.31
C ASP A 557 12.12 41.61 -12.49
N TYR A 558 12.96 40.81 -13.16
CA TYR A 558 12.72 39.42 -13.36
C TYR A 558 13.93 38.54 -12.99
N TYR A 559 13.66 37.23 -12.76
CA TYR A 559 14.66 36.25 -12.37
C TYR A 559 14.86 35.22 -13.49
N GLU A 560 16.09 35.07 -13.96
CA GLU A 560 16.57 34.06 -14.89
C GLU A 560 17.24 32.93 -14.13
N TRP A 561 16.82 31.70 -14.37
CA TRP A 561 17.48 30.50 -13.85
C TRP A 561 18.13 29.73 -14.99
N ARG A 562 19.40 29.45 -14.86
CA ARG A 562 20.19 28.61 -15.75
C ARG A 562 20.57 27.34 -14.99
N PRO A 563 19.71 26.30 -14.97
CA PRO A 563 19.93 25.13 -14.15
C PRO A 563 21.28 24.48 -14.40
N LYS A 564 21.99 24.10 -13.34
CA LYS A 564 23.20 23.29 -13.45
C LYS A 564 22.79 21.90 -13.94
N LYS A 565 23.28 21.49 -15.11
CA LYS A 565 23.01 20.19 -15.71
C LYS A 565 24.11 19.18 -15.38
N ALA A 566 23.78 17.89 -15.50
CA ALA A 566 24.71 16.79 -15.22
C ALA A 566 25.95 16.82 -16.15
N ASP A 567 25.80 17.33 -17.36
CA ASP A 567 26.89 17.49 -18.33
C ASP A 567 27.79 18.73 -18.07
N GLY A 568 27.53 19.49 -17.00
CA GLY A 568 28.26 20.71 -16.64
C GLY A 568 27.77 21.99 -17.33
N ASN A 569 26.83 21.90 -18.27
CA ASN A 569 26.20 23.08 -18.87
C ASN A 569 25.22 23.74 -17.88
N THR A 570 24.93 25.02 -18.11
CA THR A 570 24.00 25.82 -17.30
C THR A 570 22.93 26.51 -18.15
N SER A 571 22.52 25.91 -19.26
CA SER A 571 21.52 26.50 -20.14
C SER A 571 20.25 25.67 -20.25
N ALA A 572 19.10 26.33 -20.26
CA ALA A 572 17.81 25.75 -20.63
C ALA A 572 17.61 25.93 -22.14
N VAL A 573 16.97 24.95 -22.79
CA VAL A 573 16.77 24.97 -24.25
C VAL A 573 15.28 24.94 -24.56
N GLN A 574 14.80 25.85 -25.40
CA GLN A 574 13.48 25.72 -26.00
C GLN A 574 13.53 24.76 -27.20
N ALA A 575 12.36 24.29 -27.63
CA ALA A 575 12.24 23.44 -28.81
C ALA A 575 12.83 24.08 -30.09
N ASP A 576 12.84 25.42 -30.16
CA ASP A 576 13.44 26.21 -31.24
C ASP A 576 14.92 26.56 -31.00
N GLY A 577 15.48 26.20 -29.84
CA GLY A 577 16.87 26.43 -29.48
C GLY A 577 17.23 27.89 -29.12
N THR A 578 16.26 28.78 -28.94
CA THR A 578 16.50 30.23 -28.81
C THR A 578 16.66 30.75 -27.39
N THR A 579 16.19 30.01 -26.34
CA THR A 579 16.25 30.48 -24.95
C THR A 579 17.18 29.60 -24.13
N ASP A 580 18.06 30.22 -23.37
CA ASP A 580 19.07 29.54 -22.55
C ASP A 580 18.83 29.64 -21.04
N TYR A 581 17.63 30.10 -20.64
CA TYR A 581 17.23 30.23 -19.22
C TYR A 581 15.74 29.97 -19.02
N ILE A 582 15.37 29.69 -17.76
CA ILE A 582 13.98 29.58 -17.29
C ILE A 582 13.59 30.89 -16.59
N LEU A 583 12.43 31.44 -16.94
CA LEU A 583 11.87 32.60 -16.23
C LEU A 583 11.17 32.12 -14.94
N LEU A 584 11.51 32.73 -13.79
CA LEU A 584 10.98 32.43 -12.47
C LEU A 584 10.00 33.49 -11.94
N ASN A 585 9.46 34.35 -12.80
CA ASN A 585 8.62 35.48 -12.39
C ASN A 585 7.31 35.08 -11.73
N SER A 586 6.79 33.91 -12.08
CA SER A 586 5.54 33.37 -11.52
C SER A 586 5.64 33.07 -10.02
N PHE A 587 6.84 32.82 -9.49
CA PHE A 587 7.04 32.45 -8.11
C PHE A 587 7.03 33.67 -7.18
N GLU A 588 6.37 33.55 -6.03
CA GLU A 588 6.35 34.56 -4.97
C GLU A 588 7.71 34.61 -4.26
N HIS A 589 8.22 33.44 -3.90
CA HIS A 589 9.50 33.29 -3.25
C HIS A 589 10.34 32.23 -3.95
N ILE A 590 11.67 32.40 -3.91
CA ILE A 590 12.63 31.45 -4.46
C ILE A 590 13.70 31.21 -3.39
N TYR A 591 13.90 29.95 -3.05
CA TYR A 591 14.89 29.49 -2.09
C TYR A 591 15.88 28.53 -2.76
N CYS A 592 17.18 28.68 -2.45
CA CYS A 592 18.23 27.70 -2.78
C CYS A 592 18.83 27.22 -1.46
N GLY A 593 18.50 26.00 -1.05
CA GLY A 593 18.74 25.56 0.31
C GLY A 593 18.12 26.53 1.31
N ASN A 594 18.93 27.06 2.23
CA ASN A 594 18.47 28.06 3.23
C ASN A 594 18.56 29.52 2.76
N THR A 595 19.01 29.75 1.52
CA THR A 595 19.20 31.11 0.99
C THR A 595 17.95 31.58 0.24
N ARG A 596 17.34 32.65 0.71
CA ARG A 596 16.23 33.29 -0.02
C ARG A 596 16.80 34.18 -1.13
N ILE A 597 16.36 33.95 -2.36
CA ILE A 597 16.77 34.70 -3.57
C ILE A 597 15.74 35.78 -3.92
N LYS A 598 14.43 35.45 -3.78
CA LYS A 598 13.32 36.35 -4.07
C LYS A 598 12.31 36.40 -2.90
#